data_80353d9f2346cf7607fc04d2341bc1bd
#
_entry.id   80353d9f2346cf7607fc04d2341bc1bd
#
_cell.length_a   1.000
_cell.length_b   1.000
_cell.length_c   1.000
_cell.angle_alpha   90.00
_cell.angle_beta   90.00
_cell.angle_gamma   90.00
#
_symmetry.space_group_name_H-M   'P 1'
#
loop_
_entity.id
_entity.type
_entity.pdbx_description
1 polymer ?
#
loop_
_entity_poly.entity_id
_entity_poly.type
_entity_poly.pdbx_seq_one_letter_code
_entity_poly.pdbx_strand_id
1 'polypeptide(L)'
;MRKLQAIIIGTAGLATAFAVSACGSSTTTTTTTDATPTEAQSFSRGDATVNTGGSLPSYWPSDGPTPNGLNYVGGAQLQGSVSGGFNGSTPIPEVTKQLDADFKAQGWTANGNFGGGDSGGVTSWQKGSQTAQVIIASEKGTTVNITVVNT
;
A
#
# COMPACT_ATOMS: atom_id res chain seq x y z
N MET A 1 -46.54 -36.24 -6.34
CA MET A 1 -46.29 -35.16 -7.31
C MET A 1 -46.48 -33.83 -6.58
N ARG A 2 -45.40 -33.19 -6.15
CA ARG A 2 -45.47 -31.85 -5.48
C ARG A 2 -44.79 -30.86 -6.43
N LYS A 3 -45.57 -29.86 -6.87
CA LYS A 3 -45.13 -28.77 -7.74
C LYS A 3 -44.32 -27.79 -6.92
N LEU A 4 -43.04 -27.56 -7.30
CA LEU A 4 -42.21 -26.47 -6.80
C LEU A 4 -42.57 -25.20 -7.56
N GLN A 5 -43.08 -24.18 -6.86
CA GLN A 5 -43.23 -22.84 -7.37
C GLN A 5 -41.92 -22.07 -7.15
N ALA A 6 -41.37 -21.54 -8.22
CA ALA A 6 -40.21 -20.64 -8.20
C ALA A 6 -40.68 -19.22 -7.84
N ILE A 7 -40.16 -18.68 -6.74
CA ILE A 7 -40.35 -17.28 -6.35
C ILE A 7 -39.22 -16.47 -6.94
N ILE A 8 -39.53 -15.58 -7.88
CA ILE A 8 -38.59 -14.58 -8.41
C ILE A 8 -38.69 -13.36 -7.48
N ILE A 9 -37.63 -13.11 -6.69
CA ILE A 9 -37.47 -11.89 -5.90
C ILE A 9 -36.70 -10.89 -6.73
N GLY A 10 -37.41 -9.89 -7.26
CA GLY A 10 -36.81 -8.74 -7.91
C GLY A 10 -36.19 -7.79 -6.89
N THR A 11 -34.88 -7.62 -6.88
CA THR A 11 -34.20 -6.59 -6.10
C THR A 11 -34.22 -5.27 -6.85
N ALA A 12 -35.07 -4.35 -6.43
CA ALA A 12 -35.04 -2.95 -6.86
C ALA A 12 -33.79 -2.26 -6.26
N GLY A 13 -32.86 -1.86 -7.12
CA GLY A 13 -31.70 -1.08 -6.73
C GLY A 13 -32.07 0.33 -6.31
N LEU A 14 -31.81 0.67 -5.06
CA LEU A 14 -31.96 2.03 -4.53
C LEU A 14 -30.60 2.75 -4.75
N ALA A 15 -30.53 3.59 -5.78
CA ALA A 15 -29.40 4.50 -6.00
C ALA A 15 -29.54 5.68 -5.04
N THR A 16 -28.81 5.66 -3.93
CA THR A 16 -28.65 6.82 -3.05
C THR A 16 -27.54 7.72 -3.58
N ALA A 17 -27.93 8.80 -4.23
CA ALA A 17 -27.02 9.87 -4.59
C ALA A 17 -26.69 10.71 -3.34
N PHE A 18 -25.47 10.59 -2.81
CA PHE A 18 -24.93 11.52 -1.83
C PHE A 18 -24.42 12.77 -2.54
N ALA A 19 -25.22 13.84 -2.48
CA ALA A 19 -24.75 15.17 -2.85
C ALA A 19 -23.89 15.72 -1.71
N VAL A 20 -22.56 15.65 -1.84
CA VAL A 20 -21.64 16.36 -0.97
C VAL A 20 -21.49 17.77 -1.49
N SER A 21 -22.18 18.73 -0.86
CA SER A 21 -21.98 20.17 -1.07
C SER A 21 -20.66 20.58 -0.42
N ALA A 22 -19.55 20.58 -1.18
CA ALA A 22 -18.30 21.18 -0.77
C ALA A 22 -18.12 22.47 -1.57
N CYS A 23 -18.38 23.61 -0.92
CA CYS A 23 -17.87 24.91 -1.38
C CYS A 23 -16.34 24.92 -1.25
N GLY A 24 -15.65 24.93 -2.37
CA GLY A 24 -14.20 25.05 -2.46
C GLY A 24 -13.82 24.91 -3.93
N SER A 25 -13.61 26.04 -4.61
CA SER A 25 -13.24 26.08 -6.03
C SER A 25 -11.98 25.28 -6.30
N SER A 26 -12.14 24.11 -6.88
CA SER A 26 -11.07 23.37 -7.54
C SER A 26 -11.58 23.00 -8.91
N THR A 27 -11.04 23.65 -9.92
CA THR A 27 -11.35 23.41 -11.32
C THR A 27 -10.85 22.00 -11.69
N THR A 28 -11.72 21.02 -11.65
CA THR A 28 -11.41 19.68 -12.13
C THR A 28 -11.67 19.64 -13.63
N THR A 29 -10.65 19.82 -14.42
CA THR A 29 -10.71 19.57 -15.87
C THR A 29 -10.56 18.06 -16.07
N THR A 30 -11.65 17.36 -16.28
CA THR A 30 -11.65 15.96 -16.68
C THR A 30 -11.32 15.89 -18.17
N THR A 31 -10.06 15.66 -18.50
CA THR A 31 -9.64 15.32 -19.85
C THR A 31 -9.35 13.82 -19.88
N THR A 32 -10.24 13.06 -20.51
CA THR A 32 -10.02 11.67 -20.86
C THR A 32 -9.00 11.63 -21.99
N THR A 33 -7.77 11.20 -21.71
CA THR A 33 -6.78 10.95 -22.76
C THR A 33 -5.83 9.85 -22.29
N ASP A 34 -5.79 8.77 -23.06
CA ASP A 34 -4.68 7.85 -23.31
C ASP A 34 -3.68 7.60 -22.15
N ALA A 35 -3.40 6.32 -21.86
CA ALA A 35 -2.57 5.86 -20.75
C ALA A 35 -1.11 6.36 -20.83
N THR A 36 -0.92 7.60 -20.49
CA THR A 36 0.39 8.16 -20.13
C THR A 36 0.69 7.71 -18.69
N PRO A 37 1.95 7.35 -18.35
CA PRO A 37 2.30 6.99 -16.99
C PRO A 37 1.83 8.08 -16.04
N THR A 38 0.96 7.71 -15.10
CA THR A 38 0.37 8.61 -14.12
C THR A 38 1.49 9.34 -13.39
N GLU A 39 1.59 10.64 -13.58
CA GLU A 39 2.54 11.47 -12.83
C GLU A 39 2.29 11.26 -11.33
N ALA A 40 3.37 11.18 -10.56
CA ALA A 40 3.29 11.06 -9.12
C ALA A 40 2.52 12.25 -8.55
N GLN A 41 1.40 11.98 -7.87
CA GLN A 41 0.58 13.01 -7.25
C GLN A 41 0.79 12.96 -5.74
N SER A 42 0.97 14.12 -5.13
CA SER A 42 1.06 14.26 -3.68
C SER A 42 -0.07 15.14 -3.16
N PHE A 43 -0.78 14.65 -2.16
CA PHE A 43 -1.87 15.35 -1.48
C PHE A 43 -1.51 15.51 -0.01
N SER A 44 -1.56 16.73 0.50
CA SER A 44 -1.32 17.02 1.92
C SER A 44 -2.54 17.66 2.55
N ARG A 45 -2.93 17.18 3.75
CA ARG A 45 -4.00 17.76 4.55
C ARG A 45 -3.63 17.66 6.04
N GLY A 46 -3.31 18.77 6.67
CA GLY A 46 -2.77 18.78 8.04
C GLY A 46 -1.45 18.00 8.09
N ASP A 47 -1.32 17.10 9.05
CA ASP A 47 -0.12 16.26 9.24
C ASP A 47 -0.10 14.99 8.37
N ALA A 48 -1.08 14.85 7.47
CA ALA A 48 -1.17 13.73 6.55
C ALA A 48 -0.69 14.12 5.14
N THR A 49 0.21 13.32 4.59
CA THR A 49 0.64 13.41 3.19
C THR A 49 0.44 12.05 2.53
N VAL A 50 -0.22 12.03 1.38
CA VAL A 50 -0.41 10.83 0.55
C VAL A 50 0.31 11.06 -0.78
N ASN A 51 1.04 10.06 -1.22
CA ASN A 51 1.73 10.04 -2.52
C ASN A 51 1.24 8.85 -3.35
N THR A 52 0.99 9.07 -4.63
CA THR A 52 0.49 8.04 -5.55
C THR A 52 1.51 7.76 -6.64
N GLY A 53 2.35 6.75 -6.42
CA GLY A 53 3.31 6.27 -7.42
C GLY A 53 4.52 7.18 -7.66
N GLY A 54 5.31 6.83 -8.65
CA GLY A 54 6.50 7.56 -9.05
C GLY A 54 7.75 7.20 -8.25
N SER A 55 8.51 8.21 -7.83
CA SER A 55 9.69 8.03 -6.97
C SER A 55 9.31 7.98 -5.50
N LEU A 56 10.17 7.37 -4.68
CA LEU A 56 10.04 7.42 -3.23
C LEU A 56 9.90 8.87 -2.74
N PRO A 57 8.93 9.15 -1.89
CA PRO A 57 8.72 10.50 -1.37
C PRO A 57 9.85 10.91 -0.41
N SER A 58 10.07 12.22 -0.27
CA SER A 58 11.12 12.77 0.60
C SER A 58 10.93 12.45 2.09
N TYR A 59 9.71 12.08 2.49
CA TYR A 59 9.43 11.65 3.86
C TYR A 59 9.77 10.18 4.12
N TRP A 60 10.11 9.39 3.08
CA TRP A 60 10.58 8.02 3.29
C TRP A 60 11.89 8.05 4.09
N PRO A 61 12.03 7.23 5.14
CA PRO A 61 13.26 7.22 5.92
C PRO A 61 14.47 6.93 5.04
N SER A 62 15.54 7.71 5.19
CA SER A 62 16.77 7.53 4.40
C SER A 62 17.44 6.18 4.63
N ASP A 63 17.19 5.59 5.80
CA ASP A 63 17.58 4.24 6.21
C ASP A 63 16.42 3.24 6.14
N GLY A 64 15.32 3.60 5.48
CA GLY A 64 14.19 2.73 5.23
C GLY A 64 14.49 1.76 4.10
N PRO A 65 14.36 0.45 4.33
CA PRO A 65 14.62 -0.54 3.28
C PRO A 65 13.61 -0.41 2.15
N THR A 66 14.11 -0.58 0.94
CA THR A 66 13.31 -0.58 -0.28
C THR A 66 13.49 -1.91 -1.01
N PRO A 67 12.41 -2.59 -1.39
CA PRO A 67 12.52 -3.87 -2.08
C PRO A 67 13.10 -3.69 -3.49
N ASN A 68 14.19 -4.41 -3.79
CA ASN A 68 14.85 -4.38 -5.09
C ASN A 68 13.98 -5.03 -6.18
N GLY A 69 13.95 -4.42 -7.35
CA GLY A 69 13.20 -4.94 -8.49
C GLY A 69 11.68 -4.76 -8.40
N LEU A 70 11.21 -4.04 -7.37
CA LEU A 70 9.82 -3.60 -7.27
C LEU A 70 9.71 -2.10 -7.48
N ASN A 71 8.59 -1.67 -8.05
CA ASN A 71 8.28 -0.27 -8.26
C ASN A 71 7.47 0.28 -7.10
N TYR A 72 7.79 1.47 -6.62
CA TYR A 72 6.96 2.19 -5.66
C TYR A 72 5.63 2.58 -6.31
N VAL A 73 4.52 2.24 -5.66
CA VAL A 73 3.17 2.49 -6.19
C VAL A 73 2.36 3.50 -5.38
N GLY A 74 2.88 3.91 -4.24
CA GLY A 74 2.26 4.92 -3.40
C GLY A 74 2.50 4.68 -1.92
N GLY A 75 2.14 5.66 -1.11
CA GLY A 75 2.26 5.59 0.34
C GLY A 75 1.72 6.82 1.03
N ALA A 76 1.88 6.85 2.34
CA ALA A 76 1.43 7.95 3.16
C ALA A 76 2.36 8.22 4.34
N GLN A 77 2.35 9.46 4.79
CA GLN A 77 2.89 9.88 6.08
C GLN A 77 1.75 10.41 6.94
N LEU A 78 1.70 10.00 8.19
CA LEU A 78 0.74 10.48 9.18
C LEU A 78 1.35 10.41 10.58
N GLN A 79 1.49 11.54 11.27
CA GLN A 79 1.84 11.63 12.71
C GLN A 79 2.95 10.66 13.17
N GLY A 80 4.12 10.71 12.51
CA GLY A 80 5.24 9.84 12.87
C GLY A 80 5.18 8.41 12.31
N SER A 81 4.15 8.09 11.55
CA SER A 81 4.05 6.85 10.77
C SER A 81 4.29 7.13 9.29
N VAL A 82 5.03 6.25 8.65
CA VAL A 82 5.29 6.29 7.21
C VAL A 82 4.94 4.92 6.61
N SER A 83 4.20 4.91 5.52
CA SER A 83 3.90 3.68 4.79
C SER A 83 4.25 3.81 3.32
N GLY A 84 4.69 2.71 2.71
CA GLY A 84 4.98 2.60 1.28
C GLY A 84 4.55 1.26 0.72
N GLY A 85 3.90 1.31 -0.43
CA GLY A 85 3.53 0.14 -1.22
C GLY A 85 4.44 -0.01 -2.43
N PHE A 86 4.79 -1.26 -2.75
CA PHE A 86 5.65 -1.62 -3.87
C PHE A 86 5.05 -2.81 -4.61
N ASN A 87 5.24 -2.88 -5.91
CA ASN A 87 4.85 -4.04 -6.70
C ASN A 87 5.85 -4.35 -7.83
N GLY A 88 5.87 -5.59 -8.28
CA GLY A 88 6.71 -6.03 -9.40
C GLY A 88 6.65 -7.54 -9.60
N SER A 89 7.58 -8.03 -10.42
CA SER A 89 7.65 -9.44 -10.80
C SER A 89 8.74 -10.24 -10.07
N THR A 90 9.54 -9.60 -9.21
CA THR A 90 10.59 -10.30 -8.44
C THR A 90 9.94 -11.33 -7.52
N PRO A 91 10.41 -12.59 -7.50
CA PRO A 91 9.82 -13.64 -6.66
C PRO A 91 9.86 -13.31 -5.17
N ILE A 92 8.79 -13.68 -4.45
CA ILE A 92 8.65 -13.44 -3.00
C ILE A 92 9.88 -13.90 -2.20
N PRO A 93 10.45 -15.12 -2.43
CA PRO A 93 11.62 -15.56 -1.68
C PRO A 93 12.85 -14.65 -1.86
N GLU A 94 13.04 -14.10 -3.05
CA GLU A 94 14.14 -13.17 -3.33
C GLU A 94 13.93 -11.84 -2.62
N VAL A 95 12.74 -11.26 -2.70
CA VAL A 95 12.37 -10.02 -2.01
C VAL A 95 12.48 -10.18 -0.50
N THR A 96 12.00 -11.30 0.05
CA THR A 96 12.08 -11.59 1.49
C THR A 96 13.52 -11.67 1.96
N LYS A 97 14.37 -12.40 1.23
CA LYS A 97 15.80 -12.54 1.55
C LYS A 97 16.53 -11.21 1.49
N GLN A 98 16.26 -10.39 0.48
CA GLN A 98 16.86 -9.07 0.31
C GLN A 98 16.44 -8.14 1.45
N LEU A 99 15.13 -8.02 1.74
CA LEU A 99 14.63 -7.18 2.81
C LEU A 99 15.17 -7.62 4.19
N ASP A 100 15.25 -8.92 4.47
CA ASP A 100 15.85 -9.43 5.72
C ASP A 100 17.30 -8.98 5.87
N ALA A 101 18.08 -9.06 4.79
CA ALA A 101 19.48 -8.61 4.79
C ALA A 101 19.60 -7.09 4.99
N ASP A 102 18.76 -6.30 4.31
CA ASP A 102 18.81 -4.84 4.38
C ASP A 102 18.36 -4.32 5.76
N PHE A 103 17.30 -4.87 6.32
CA PHE A 103 16.87 -4.52 7.68
C PHE A 103 17.99 -4.78 8.71
N LYS A 104 18.62 -5.95 8.64
CA LYS A 104 19.74 -6.30 9.52
C LYS A 104 20.96 -5.39 9.32
N ALA A 105 21.32 -5.10 8.06
CA ALA A 105 22.45 -4.22 7.73
C ALA A 105 22.22 -2.78 8.27
N GLN A 106 20.97 -2.33 8.33
CA GLN A 106 20.58 -1.03 8.87
C GLN A 106 20.38 -1.04 10.39
N GLY A 107 20.67 -2.15 11.07
CA GLY A 107 20.60 -2.27 12.52
C GLY A 107 19.21 -2.56 13.09
N TRP A 108 18.28 -3.03 12.25
CA TRP A 108 16.98 -3.52 12.72
C TRP A 108 17.09 -4.94 13.25
N THR A 109 16.29 -5.26 14.24
CA THR A 109 16.17 -6.60 14.83
C THR A 109 14.79 -7.16 14.51
N ALA A 110 14.71 -8.40 14.02
CA ALA A 110 13.44 -9.07 13.78
C ALA A 110 12.72 -9.32 15.12
N ASN A 111 11.47 -8.88 15.22
CA ASN A 111 10.63 -9.00 16.41
C ASN A 111 9.44 -9.98 16.20
N GLY A 112 9.27 -10.49 15.01
CA GLY A 112 8.25 -11.48 14.68
C GLY A 112 8.24 -11.81 13.20
N ASN A 113 7.86 -13.04 12.89
CA ASN A 113 7.63 -13.52 11.54
C ASN A 113 6.37 -14.37 11.55
N PHE A 114 5.36 -13.93 10.83
CA PHE A 114 4.06 -14.59 10.73
C PHE A 114 3.81 -14.98 9.27
N GLY A 115 3.91 -16.24 8.98
CA GLY A 115 3.85 -16.76 7.62
C GLY A 115 5.21 -16.74 6.95
N GLY A 116 5.26 -17.24 5.75
CA GLY A 116 6.48 -17.32 4.93
C GLY A 116 6.28 -18.30 3.78
N GLY A 117 7.30 -18.43 2.94
CA GLY A 117 7.27 -19.23 1.74
C GLY A 117 6.78 -18.43 0.52
N ASP A 118 6.34 -19.15 -0.51
CA ASP A 118 6.03 -18.58 -1.80
C ASP A 118 4.75 -17.73 -1.82
N SER A 119 3.93 -17.82 -0.77
CA SER A 119 2.66 -17.08 -0.65
C SER A 119 2.82 -15.71 0.01
N GLY A 120 4.00 -15.42 0.58
CA GLY A 120 4.24 -14.20 1.35
C GLY A 120 3.97 -14.36 2.84
N GLY A 121 3.94 -13.26 3.55
CA GLY A 121 3.75 -13.23 5.00
C GLY A 121 3.92 -11.84 5.60
N VAL A 122 3.97 -11.78 6.92
CA VAL A 122 4.17 -10.55 7.68
C VAL A 122 5.44 -10.70 8.52
N THR A 123 6.31 -9.72 8.46
CA THR A 123 7.49 -9.61 9.34
C THR A 123 7.44 -8.31 10.13
N SER A 124 7.86 -8.35 11.38
CA SER A 124 7.96 -7.18 12.24
C SER A 124 9.42 -6.96 12.67
N TRP A 125 9.85 -5.71 12.66
CA TRP A 125 11.21 -5.30 12.94
C TRP A 125 11.23 -4.17 13.96
N GLN A 126 12.30 -4.07 14.74
CA GLN A 126 12.48 -3.02 15.74
C GLN A 126 13.87 -2.43 15.66
N LYS A 127 13.97 -1.09 15.80
CA LYS A 127 15.23 -0.35 15.89
C LYS A 127 15.04 0.83 16.86
N GLY A 128 15.54 0.70 18.08
CA GLY A 128 15.29 1.68 19.13
C GLY A 128 13.79 1.82 19.43
N SER A 129 13.26 3.04 19.31
CA SER A 129 11.82 3.33 19.43
C SER A 129 11.02 3.16 18.15
N GLN A 130 11.66 2.75 17.05
CA GLN A 130 10.99 2.53 15.79
C GLN A 130 10.54 1.09 15.65
N THR A 131 9.35 0.90 15.08
CA THR A 131 8.84 -0.40 14.67
C THR A 131 8.52 -0.36 13.17
N ALA A 132 8.97 -1.37 12.42
CA ALA A 132 8.59 -1.55 11.03
C ALA A 132 7.79 -2.84 10.87
N GLN A 133 6.75 -2.78 10.07
CA GLN A 133 5.97 -3.94 9.65
C GLN A 133 6.08 -4.07 8.14
N VAL A 134 6.40 -5.27 7.67
CA VAL A 134 6.49 -5.62 6.26
C VAL A 134 5.45 -6.69 5.97
N ILE A 135 4.59 -6.43 5.01
CA ILE A 135 3.60 -7.38 4.50
C ILE A 135 3.97 -7.70 3.05
N ILE A 136 4.17 -8.96 2.75
CA ILE A 136 4.47 -9.45 1.40
C ILE A 136 3.34 -10.37 0.97
N ALA A 137 2.81 -10.16 -0.22
CA ALA A 137 1.74 -10.96 -0.78
C ALA A 137 1.96 -11.23 -2.27
N SER A 138 1.39 -12.34 -2.77
CA SER A 138 1.33 -12.67 -4.19
C SER A 138 -0.10 -12.47 -4.69
N GLU A 139 -0.30 -11.44 -5.51
CA GLU A 139 -1.58 -11.26 -6.19
C GLU A 139 -1.39 -11.39 -7.71
N LYS A 140 -1.01 -10.33 -8.39
CA LYS A 140 -0.64 -10.34 -9.82
C LYS A 140 0.87 -10.06 -9.98
N GLY A 141 1.68 -10.73 -9.17
CA GLY A 141 3.10 -10.46 -8.95
C GLY A 141 3.38 -10.35 -7.47
N THR A 142 4.53 -9.80 -7.09
CA THR A 142 4.89 -9.56 -5.69
C THR A 142 4.47 -8.17 -5.29
N THR A 143 3.68 -8.09 -4.23
CA THR A 143 3.29 -6.84 -3.58
C THR A 143 3.93 -6.77 -2.19
N VAL A 144 4.53 -5.64 -1.86
CA VAL A 144 5.14 -5.38 -0.55
C VAL A 144 4.56 -4.09 0.02
N ASN A 145 4.10 -4.14 1.26
CA ASN A 145 3.75 -2.96 2.04
C ASN A 145 4.69 -2.86 3.23
N ILE A 146 5.33 -1.71 3.38
CA ILE A 146 6.21 -1.41 4.51
C ILE A 146 5.62 -0.24 5.27
N THR A 147 5.43 -0.41 6.58
CA THR A 147 4.99 0.66 7.47
C THR A 147 6.02 0.83 8.58
N VAL A 148 6.52 2.04 8.77
CA VAL A 148 7.44 2.40 9.85
C VAL A 148 6.73 3.36 10.80
N VAL A 149 6.77 3.06 12.09
CA VAL A 149 6.15 3.86 13.14
C VAL A 149 7.22 4.27 14.16
N ASN A 150 7.26 5.54 14.51
CA ASN A 150 8.04 6.05 15.64
C ASN A 150 7.13 6.04 16.88
N THR A 151 7.52 5.31 17.90
CA THR A 151 6.81 5.21 19.20
C THR A 151 7.50 6.03 20.28
#